data_a3f934274fbcd74e83ff1faea7b4eaa0
#
_entry.id   a3f934274fbcd74e83ff1faea7b4eaa0
#
_cell.length_a   1.000
_cell.length_b   1.000
_cell.length_c   1.000
_cell.angle_alpha   90.00
_cell.angle_beta   90.00
_cell.angle_gamma   90.00
#
_symmetry.space_group_name_H-M   'P 1'
#
loop_
_entity.id
_entity.type
_entity.pdbx_description
1 polymer ?
#
loop_
_entity_poly.entity_id
_entity_poly.type
_entity_poly.pdbx_seq_one_letter_code
_entity_poly.pdbx_strand_id
1 'polypeptide(L)'
;KYSNLIIKGSTAADIDLAKKTNRTAIFFGFQNPSPIEDDIGLIEILHTLGARFMQLTYNNQSLLATGCYEDHDAGITRMGKQVIKEMNRVGMVVDMSHSADQSTIQAAEISERPIAITHANPFSWHPALRNKREKVIEAVVSNGGMIGFSLYPHHLNNGSQCTLSDFCSMIARSADRYGIGSLGIGSDLCQDQPDSVVELSLIHI
;
A
#
# COMPACT_ATOMS: atom_id res chain seq x y z
N LYS A 1 -10.26 1.81 -25.73
CA LYS A 1 -11.40 2.75 -25.84
C LYS A 1 -11.07 4.11 -25.23
N TYR A 2 -10.24 4.16 -24.17
CA TYR A 2 -9.94 5.38 -23.40
C TYR A 2 -8.46 5.80 -23.48
N SER A 3 -7.76 5.48 -24.56
CA SER A 3 -6.32 5.78 -24.74
C SER A 3 -5.99 7.28 -24.73
N ASN A 4 -6.98 8.12 -24.97
CA ASN A 4 -6.88 9.57 -24.85
C ASN A 4 -6.94 10.08 -23.41
N LEU A 5 -7.39 9.27 -22.45
CA LEU A 5 -7.54 9.62 -21.04
C LEU A 5 -6.55 8.88 -20.14
N ILE A 6 -6.21 7.64 -20.46
CA ILE A 6 -5.41 6.77 -19.61
C ILE A 6 -4.24 6.13 -20.35
N ILE A 7 -3.19 5.81 -19.58
CA ILE A 7 -2.04 5.01 -20.00
C ILE A 7 -1.95 3.79 -19.06
N LYS A 8 -1.74 2.59 -19.61
CA LYS A 8 -1.34 1.44 -18.79
C LYS A 8 0.06 1.70 -18.26
N GLY A 9 0.18 1.90 -16.96
CA GLY A 9 1.45 2.11 -16.30
C GLY A 9 2.22 0.78 -16.15
N SER A 10 3.48 0.81 -16.53
CA SER A 10 4.42 -0.31 -16.42
C SER A 10 5.72 0.11 -15.75
N THR A 11 6.10 1.37 -15.89
CA THR A 11 7.33 1.98 -15.37
C THR A 11 7.06 3.39 -14.84
N ALA A 12 7.99 3.95 -14.08
CA ALA A 12 7.91 5.35 -13.63
C ALA A 12 7.84 6.35 -14.79
N ALA A 13 8.48 6.04 -15.93
CA ALA A 13 8.41 6.89 -17.12
C ALA A 13 6.98 7.06 -17.67
N ASP A 14 6.10 6.09 -17.42
CA ASP A 14 4.69 6.19 -17.83
C ASP A 14 3.94 7.25 -17.02
N ILE A 15 4.37 7.53 -15.78
CA ILE A 15 3.83 8.62 -14.95
C ILE A 15 4.22 9.96 -15.58
N ASP A 16 5.47 10.13 -15.98
CA ASP A 16 5.94 11.36 -16.61
C ASP A 16 5.27 11.59 -17.97
N LEU A 17 5.09 10.52 -18.74
CA LEU A 17 4.37 10.56 -20.00
C LEU A 17 2.90 10.95 -19.79
N ALA A 18 2.24 10.37 -18.77
CA ALA A 18 0.86 10.69 -18.44
C ALA A 18 0.71 12.18 -18.09
N LYS A 19 1.59 12.71 -17.22
CA LYS A 19 1.61 14.14 -16.86
C LYS A 19 1.82 15.02 -18.09
N LYS A 20 2.82 14.72 -18.95
CA LYS A 20 3.12 15.50 -20.17
C LYS A 20 1.97 15.50 -21.17
N THR A 21 1.16 14.45 -21.20
CA THR A 21 0.07 14.29 -22.18
C THR A 21 -1.32 14.50 -21.56
N ASN A 22 -1.40 15.02 -20.34
CA ASN A 22 -2.65 15.26 -19.59
C ASN A 22 -3.54 14.00 -19.52
N ARG A 23 -2.92 12.85 -19.22
CA ARG A 23 -3.58 11.56 -19.04
C ARG A 23 -3.30 10.99 -17.66
N THR A 24 -3.99 9.94 -17.26
CA THR A 24 -3.76 9.22 -16.00
C THR A 24 -3.02 7.91 -16.26
N ALA A 25 -1.89 7.69 -15.60
CA ALA A 25 -1.23 6.39 -15.60
C ALA A 25 -1.92 5.46 -14.58
N ILE A 26 -2.33 4.27 -15.02
CA ILE A 26 -2.98 3.26 -14.16
C ILE A 26 -2.04 2.08 -14.01
N PHE A 27 -1.69 1.74 -12.78
CA PHE A 27 -0.90 0.57 -12.41
C PHE A 27 -1.80 -0.46 -11.74
N PHE A 28 -1.68 -1.72 -12.15
CA PHE A 28 -2.44 -2.81 -11.56
C PHE A 28 -1.67 -3.47 -10.41
N GLY A 29 -2.40 -3.88 -9.38
CA GLY A 29 -1.85 -4.63 -8.26
C GLY A 29 -2.86 -5.58 -7.64
N PHE A 30 -2.37 -6.48 -6.78
CA PHE A 30 -3.17 -7.43 -6.03
C PHE A 30 -3.12 -7.11 -4.54
N GLN A 31 -4.28 -7.04 -3.89
CA GLN A 31 -4.38 -6.82 -2.43
C GLN A 31 -4.12 -8.09 -1.60
N ASN A 32 -3.83 -9.22 -2.24
CA ASN A 32 -3.40 -10.45 -1.56
C ASN A 32 -2.54 -11.30 -2.50
N PRO A 33 -1.82 -12.32 -1.98
CA PRO A 33 -0.97 -13.18 -2.78
C PRO A 33 -1.70 -14.37 -3.40
N SER A 34 -3.02 -14.50 -3.25
CA SER A 34 -3.77 -15.67 -3.74
C SER A 34 -3.50 -16.04 -5.20
N PRO A 35 -3.24 -15.07 -6.12
CA PRO A 35 -2.96 -15.41 -7.52
C PRO A 35 -1.68 -16.23 -7.76
N ILE A 36 -0.76 -16.28 -6.79
CA ILE A 36 0.46 -17.10 -6.92
C ILE A 36 0.34 -18.46 -6.21
N GLU A 37 -0.72 -18.66 -5.40
CA GLU A 37 -0.89 -19.87 -4.59
C GLU A 37 0.41 -20.23 -3.84
N ASP A 38 1.04 -21.36 -4.16
CA ASP A 38 2.35 -21.79 -3.67
C ASP A 38 3.44 -21.83 -4.75
N ASP A 39 3.15 -21.30 -5.95
CA ASP A 39 4.08 -21.24 -7.08
C ASP A 39 4.67 -19.83 -7.28
N ILE A 40 5.91 -19.66 -6.84
CA ILE A 40 6.66 -18.39 -6.97
C ILE A 40 6.87 -18.00 -8.45
N GLY A 41 6.91 -18.94 -9.38
CA GLY A 41 7.05 -18.68 -10.81
C GLY A 41 5.91 -17.86 -11.39
N LEU A 42 4.72 -17.90 -10.78
CA LEU A 42 3.59 -17.10 -11.20
C LEU A 42 3.79 -15.59 -11.03
N ILE A 43 4.72 -15.14 -10.18
CA ILE A 43 5.06 -13.72 -10.00
C ILE A 43 5.54 -13.11 -11.33
N GLU A 44 6.43 -13.79 -12.03
CA GLU A 44 6.94 -13.31 -13.33
C GLU A 44 5.84 -13.27 -14.39
N ILE A 45 4.96 -14.27 -14.38
CA ILE A 45 3.79 -14.32 -15.28
C ILE A 45 2.86 -13.13 -15.01
N LEU A 46 2.49 -12.89 -13.74
CA LEU A 46 1.63 -11.78 -13.35
C LEU A 46 2.26 -10.42 -13.69
N HIS A 47 3.58 -10.28 -13.46
CA HIS A 47 4.31 -9.07 -13.84
C HIS A 47 4.26 -8.85 -15.37
N THR A 48 4.45 -9.90 -16.17
CA THR A 48 4.37 -9.86 -17.63
C THR A 48 2.97 -9.46 -18.12
N LEU A 49 1.93 -9.93 -17.42
CA LEU A 49 0.53 -9.53 -17.67
C LEU A 49 0.24 -8.08 -17.27
N GLY A 50 1.11 -7.45 -16.49
CA GLY A 50 1.06 -6.02 -16.18
C GLY A 50 0.83 -5.67 -14.72
N ALA A 51 0.84 -6.64 -13.79
CA ALA A 51 0.83 -6.33 -12.37
C ALA A 51 2.15 -5.64 -11.95
N ARG A 52 2.04 -4.65 -11.05
CA ARG A 52 3.20 -3.89 -10.55
C ARG A 52 3.28 -3.83 -9.04
N PHE A 53 2.20 -4.20 -8.35
CA PHE A 53 2.10 -4.26 -6.89
C PHE A 53 1.48 -5.60 -6.48
N MET A 54 1.93 -6.15 -5.36
CA MET A 54 1.27 -7.27 -4.71
C MET A 54 1.46 -7.21 -3.20
N GLN A 55 0.38 -7.40 -2.46
CA GLN A 55 0.43 -7.58 -1.00
C GLN A 55 0.79 -9.02 -0.64
N LEU A 56 1.54 -9.18 0.45
CA LEU A 56 1.94 -10.50 0.94
C LEU A 56 0.84 -11.18 1.77
N THR A 57 -0.14 -10.40 2.24
CA THR A 57 -1.31 -10.91 2.96
C THR A 57 -2.45 -9.90 2.93
N TYR A 58 -3.68 -10.35 3.19
CA TYR A 58 -4.85 -9.50 3.37
C TYR A 58 -5.49 -9.80 4.73
N ASN A 59 -5.21 -8.95 5.72
CA ASN A 59 -5.72 -8.99 7.10
C ASN A 59 -5.31 -10.23 7.92
N ASN A 60 -5.38 -11.43 7.37
CA ASN A 60 -5.16 -12.70 8.05
C ASN A 60 -3.79 -13.29 7.70
N GLN A 61 -3.46 -14.43 8.34
CA GLN A 61 -2.26 -15.18 8.00
C GLN A 61 -2.34 -15.72 6.56
N SER A 62 -1.30 -15.48 5.78
CA SER A 62 -1.08 -16.10 4.48
C SER A 62 0.07 -17.12 4.52
N LEU A 63 0.38 -17.74 3.38
CA LEU A 63 1.60 -18.55 3.22
C LEU A 63 2.87 -17.70 3.32
N LEU A 64 2.79 -16.36 3.21
CA LEU A 64 3.94 -15.46 3.06
C LEU A 64 4.20 -14.61 4.29
N ALA A 65 3.15 -14.13 4.96
CA ALA A 65 3.25 -13.13 6.02
C ALA A 65 2.04 -13.18 6.95
N THR A 66 2.18 -12.59 8.13
CA THR A 66 1.10 -12.39 9.08
C THR A 66 0.33 -11.11 8.78
N GLY A 67 -1.00 -11.19 8.78
CA GLY A 67 -1.90 -10.06 8.59
C GLY A 67 -2.13 -9.26 9.87
N CYS A 68 -2.64 -8.03 9.70
CA CYS A 68 -2.80 -7.08 10.80
C CYS A 68 -3.92 -7.43 11.82
N TYR A 69 -4.78 -8.40 11.50
CA TYR A 69 -5.86 -8.84 12.42
C TYR A 69 -5.54 -10.16 13.12
N GLU A 70 -4.34 -10.72 12.91
CA GLU A 70 -3.92 -11.89 13.66
C GLU A 70 -3.50 -11.53 15.09
N ASP A 71 -3.86 -12.38 16.05
CA ASP A 71 -3.51 -12.21 17.46
C ASP A 71 -2.00 -12.34 17.71
N HIS A 72 -1.30 -13.09 16.86
CA HIS A 72 0.13 -13.33 16.95
C HIS A 72 0.85 -13.02 15.63
N ASP A 73 1.73 -12.03 15.66
CA ASP A 73 2.54 -11.65 14.50
C ASP A 73 3.81 -12.52 14.42
N ALA A 74 3.76 -13.54 13.59
CA ALA A 74 4.89 -14.45 13.33
C ALA A 74 5.90 -13.90 12.30
N GLY A 75 5.64 -12.76 11.69
CA GLY A 75 6.51 -12.14 10.69
C GLY A 75 6.42 -12.79 9.30
N ILE A 76 7.50 -12.65 8.52
CA ILE A 76 7.63 -13.17 7.17
C ILE A 76 8.03 -14.65 7.20
N THR A 77 7.30 -15.48 6.48
CA THR A 77 7.62 -16.92 6.35
C THR A 77 8.85 -17.16 5.46
N ARG A 78 9.35 -18.41 5.46
CA ARG A 78 10.44 -18.78 4.55
C ARG A 78 10.05 -18.58 3.07
N MET A 79 8.81 -18.92 2.70
CA MET A 79 8.29 -18.69 1.36
C MET A 79 8.14 -17.20 1.08
N GLY A 80 7.65 -16.40 2.05
CA GLY A 80 7.55 -14.94 1.93
C GLY A 80 8.89 -14.28 1.60
N LYS A 81 10.00 -14.74 2.20
CA LYS A 81 11.35 -14.24 1.87
C LYS A 81 11.73 -14.50 0.40
N GLN A 82 11.37 -15.67 -0.13
CA GLN A 82 11.63 -16.01 -1.53
C GLN A 82 10.75 -15.19 -2.48
N VAL A 83 9.48 -15.00 -2.12
CA VAL A 83 8.53 -14.16 -2.88
C VAL A 83 9.00 -12.70 -2.94
N ILE A 84 9.46 -12.11 -1.82
CA ILE A 84 10.01 -10.74 -1.81
C ILE A 84 11.20 -10.62 -2.79
N LYS A 85 12.14 -11.59 -2.77
CA LYS A 85 13.29 -11.59 -3.67
C LYS A 85 12.86 -11.69 -5.13
N GLU A 86 11.89 -12.54 -5.43
CA GLU A 86 11.37 -12.69 -6.79
C GLU A 86 10.63 -11.44 -7.26
N MET A 87 9.81 -10.82 -6.39
CA MET A 87 9.18 -9.54 -6.68
C MET A 87 10.23 -8.44 -6.96
N ASN A 88 11.32 -8.41 -6.19
CA ASN A 88 12.43 -7.49 -6.42
C ASN A 88 13.10 -7.76 -7.78
N ARG A 89 13.32 -9.03 -8.14
CA ARG A 89 13.95 -9.45 -9.41
C ARG A 89 13.14 -8.95 -10.61
N VAL A 90 11.83 -9.15 -10.60
CA VAL A 90 10.97 -8.75 -11.73
C VAL A 90 10.61 -7.25 -11.72
N GLY A 91 10.79 -6.55 -10.59
CA GLY A 91 10.42 -5.14 -10.44
C GLY A 91 8.97 -4.92 -10.01
N MET A 92 8.37 -5.88 -9.30
CA MET A 92 7.06 -5.74 -8.67
C MET A 92 7.24 -5.17 -7.26
N VAL A 93 6.45 -4.16 -6.90
CA VAL A 93 6.49 -3.51 -5.58
C VAL A 93 5.80 -4.39 -4.54
N VAL A 94 6.49 -4.62 -3.42
CA VAL A 94 5.92 -5.28 -2.24
C VAL A 94 5.06 -4.28 -1.48
N ASP A 95 3.76 -4.56 -1.33
CA ASP A 95 2.83 -3.73 -0.55
C ASP A 95 2.50 -4.41 0.78
N MET A 96 2.67 -3.68 1.87
CA MET A 96 2.50 -4.18 3.24
C MET A 96 1.30 -3.55 3.96
N SER A 97 0.35 -3.00 3.21
CA SER A 97 -0.81 -2.28 3.78
C SER A 97 -1.61 -3.11 4.78
N HIS A 98 -1.90 -4.37 4.47
CA HIS A 98 -2.70 -5.27 5.33
C HIS A 98 -1.86 -6.16 6.25
N SER A 99 -0.53 -6.03 6.24
CA SER A 99 0.36 -6.87 7.02
C SER A 99 0.53 -6.36 8.45
N ALA A 100 0.86 -7.26 9.36
CA ALA A 100 1.21 -6.94 10.75
C ALA A 100 2.55 -6.19 10.85
N ASP A 101 2.84 -5.64 12.01
CA ASP A 101 4.01 -4.77 12.25
C ASP A 101 5.35 -5.46 11.96
N GLN A 102 5.56 -6.64 12.56
CA GLN A 102 6.82 -7.38 12.41
C GLN A 102 7.00 -7.88 10.99
N SER A 103 5.90 -8.36 10.35
CA SER A 103 5.90 -8.73 8.94
C SER A 103 6.35 -7.57 8.07
N THR A 104 5.87 -6.35 8.34
CA THR A 104 6.23 -5.16 7.56
C THR A 104 7.69 -4.76 7.78
N ILE A 105 8.18 -4.76 9.03
CA ILE A 105 9.57 -4.45 9.35
C ILE A 105 10.52 -5.45 8.68
N GLN A 106 10.24 -6.75 8.82
CA GLN A 106 11.05 -7.79 8.20
C GLN A 106 11.01 -7.71 6.66
N ALA A 107 9.87 -7.34 6.05
CA ALA A 107 9.81 -7.14 4.60
C ALA A 107 10.72 -5.98 4.16
N ALA A 108 10.77 -4.87 4.91
CA ALA A 108 11.67 -3.75 4.65
C ALA A 108 13.15 -4.15 4.78
N GLU A 109 13.49 -5.01 5.74
CA GLU A 109 14.85 -5.54 5.94
C GLU A 109 15.27 -6.52 4.84
N ILE A 110 14.35 -7.34 4.34
CA ILE A 110 14.62 -8.38 3.34
C ILE A 110 14.68 -7.79 1.92
N SER A 111 13.84 -6.79 1.65
CA SER A 111 13.69 -6.22 0.32
C SER A 111 14.91 -5.39 -0.09
N GLU A 112 15.49 -5.71 -1.25
CA GLU A 112 16.57 -4.94 -1.88
C GLU A 112 16.05 -3.70 -2.62
N ARG A 113 14.74 -3.51 -2.68
CA ARG A 113 14.05 -2.39 -3.32
C ARG A 113 13.09 -1.73 -2.33
N PRO A 114 12.75 -0.45 -2.54
CA PRO A 114 11.71 0.20 -1.77
C PRO A 114 10.41 -0.59 -1.75
N ILE A 115 9.81 -0.72 -0.56
CA ILE A 115 8.49 -1.32 -0.37
C ILE A 115 7.45 -0.22 -0.13
N ALA A 116 6.18 -0.56 -0.18
CA ALA A 116 5.10 0.40 0.03
C ALA A 116 4.13 -0.03 1.13
N ILE A 117 3.55 0.94 1.80
CA ILE A 117 2.27 0.85 2.49
C ILE A 117 1.33 1.72 1.67
N THR A 118 0.60 1.11 0.71
CA THR A 118 -0.16 1.89 -0.26
C THR A 118 -1.38 2.59 0.35
N HIS A 119 -1.95 2.03 1.45
CA HIS A 119 -3.14 2.58 2.11
C HIS A 119 -3.20 2.19 3.59
N ALA A 120 -2.74 3.06 4.46
CA ALA A 120 -2.89 2.99 5.92
C ALA A 120 -2.62 4.36 6.54
N ASN A 121 -2.93 4.54 7.85
CA ASN A 121 -2.66 5.77 8.57
C ASN A 121 -1.71 5.51 9.76
N PRO A 122 -1.11 6.54 10.39
CA PRO A 122 -0.35 6.36 11.61
C PRO A 122 -1.22 5.89 12.77
N PHE A 123 -0.76 4.86 13.50
CA PHE A 123 -1.47 4.32 14.67
C PHE A 123 -1.64 5.36 15.78
N SER A 124 -0.67 6.27 15.96
CA SER A 124 -0.77 7.37 16.92
C SER A 124 -1.85 8.38 16.58
N TRP A 125 -2.28 8.45 15.33
CA TRP A 125 -3.39 9.30 14.93
C TRP A 125 -4.74 8.64 15.25
N HIS A 126 -4.86 7.36 14.94
CA HIS A 126 -6.03 6.55 15.27
C HIS A 126 -5.60 5.08 15.51
N PRO A 127 -5.84 4.51 16.72
CA PRO A 127 -5.32 3.20 17.11
C PRO A 127 -6.15 2.05 16.53
N ALA A 128 -6.27 1.98 15.20
CA ALA A 128 -6.86 0.85 14.51
C ALA A 128 -5.79 -0.20 14.18
N LEU A 129 -6.15 -1.49 14.18
CA LEU A 129 -5.22 -2.59 13.84
C LEU A 129 -4.63 -2.47 12.42
N ARG A 130 -5.38 -1.86 11.50
CA ARG A 130 -4.92 -1.58 10.13
C ARG A 130 -3.89 -0.48 10.05
N ASN A 131 -3.85 0.43 11.03
CA ASN A 131 -2.92 1.55 11.04
C ASN A 131 -1.53 1.10 11.50
N LYS A 132 -0.51 1.82 11.08
CA LYS A 132 0.89 1.44 11.26
C LYS A 132 1.52 2.21 12.41
N ARG A 133 2.21 1.49 13.30
CA ARG A 133 3.02 2.14 14.33
C ARG A 133 4.19 2.88 13.72
N GLU A 134 4.66 3.90 14.41
CA GLU A 134 5.74 4.79 13.94
C GLU A 134 6.99 4.02 13.52
N LYS A 135 7.40 3.02 14.31
CA LYS A 135 8.56 2.15 14.00
C LYS A 135 8.42 1.40 12.68
N VAL A 136 7.17 1.08 12.29
CA VAL A 136 6.87 0.39 11.02
C VAL A 136 7.01 1.36 9.86
N ILE A 137 6.44 2.56 10.00
CA ILE A 137 6.56 3.61 8.99
C ILE A 137 8.03 4.01 8.81
N GLU A 138 8.76 4.17 9.90
CA GLU A 138 10.20 4.47 9.89
C GLU A 138 11.02 3.39 9.15
N ALA A 139 10.74 2.11 9.39
CA ALA A 139 11.40 1.01 8.68
C ALA A 139 11.15 1.07 7.16
N VAL A 140 9.90 1.33 6.75
CA VAL A 140 9.53 1.45 5.33
C VAL A 140 10.20 2.67 4.69
N VAL A 141 10.14 3.83 5.34
CA VAL A 141 10.76 5.06 4.83
C VAL A 141 12.27 4.94 4.76
N SER A 142 12.93 4.32 5.76
CA SER A 142 14.38 4.08 5.76
C SER A 142 14.83 3.12 4.66
N ASN A 143 13.95 2.24 4.20
CA ASN A 143 14.16 1.41 3.00
C ASN A 143 13.99 2.20 1.68
N GLY A 144 13.65 3.48 1.75
CA GLY A 144 13.32 4.33 0.58
C GLY A 144 11.85 4.19 0.11
N GLY A 145 11.03 3.51 0.89
CA GLY A 145 9.63 3.27 0.61
C GLY A 145 8.69 4.42 0.96
N MET A 146 7.39 4.16 0.88
CA MET A 146 6.36 5.19 1.09
C MET A 146 5.16 4.68 1.88
N ILE A 147 4.42 5.63 2.47
CA ILE A 147 3.07 5.40 3.00
C ILE A 147 2.04 6.26 2.26
N GLY A 148 0.94 5.61 1.81
CA GLY A 148 -0.25 6.26 1.26
C GLY A 148 -1.35 6.35 2.33
N PHE A 149 -1.86 7.56 2.57
CA PHE A 149 -2.87 7.78 3.60
C PHE A 149 -4.26 7.36 3.15
N SER A 150 -4.89 6.50 3.96
CA SER A 150 -6.21 5.95 3.73
C SER A 150 -7.32 6.95 4.10
N LEU A 151 -8.34 7.03 3.26
CA LEU A 151 -9.57 7.77 3.52
C LEU A 151 -10.69 6.88 4.11
N TYR A 152 -10.39 5.61 4.33
CA TYR A 152 -11.39 4.67 4.88
C TYR A 152 -11.72 5.03 6.34
N PRO A 153 -13.00 5.22 6.70
CA PRO A 153 -13.40 5.78 8.00
C PRO A 153 -12.86 5.02 9.21
N HIS A 154 -12.79 3.69 9.15
CA HIS A 154 -12.26 2.88 10.27
C HIS A 154 -10.76 3.08 10.51
N HIS A 155 -10.05 3.78 9.62
CA HIS A 155 -8.62 4.12 9.76
C HIS A 155 -8.41 5.56 10.19
N LEU A 156 -9.51 6.35 10.32
CA LEU A 156 -9.48 7.77 10.60
C LEU A 156 -9.94 8.08 12.03
N ASN A 157 -9.33 9.09 12.62
CA ASN A 157 -9.84 9.67 13.86
C ASN A 157 -11.24 10.24 13.59
N ASN A 158 -12.20 9.97 14.49
CA ASN A 158 -13.62 10.29 14.35
C ASN A 158 -14.36 9.56 13.21
N GLY A 159 -13.76 8.54 12.60
CA GLY A 159 -14.41 7.71 11.59
C GLY A 159 -14.96 8.53 10.41
N SER A 160 -16.23 8.35 10.06
CA SER A 160 -16.92 9.11 9.00
C SER A 160 -17.11 10.60 9.33
N GLN A 161 -16.89 11.04 10.56
CA GLN A 161 -16.90 12.45 10.94
C GLN A 161 -15.52 13.14 10.84
N CYS A 162 -14.51 12.43 10.34
CA CYS A 162 -13.20 13.01 10.10
C CYS A 162 -13.31 14.12 9.06
N THR A 163 -12.82 15.31 9.41
CA THR A 163 -12.85 16.45 8.48
C THR A 163 -11.61 16.46 7.58
N LEU A 164 -11.69 17.16 6.46
CA LEU A 164 -10.52 17.40 5.60
C LEU A 164 -9.38 18.09 6.38
N SER A 165 -9.71 19.00 7.29
CA SER A 165 -8.74 19.67 8.16
C SER A 165 -8.00 18.68 9.07
N ASP A 166 -8.71 17.69 9.63
CA ASP A 166 -8.11 16.64 10.45
C ASP A 166 -7.17 15.78 9.60
N PHE A 167 -7.63 15.37 8.42
CA PHE A 167 -6.84 14.56 7.49
C PHE A 167 -5.57 15.31 7.04
N CYS A 168 -5.68 16.59 6.66
CA CYS A 168 -4.54 17.43 6.32
C CYS A 168 -3.57 17.61 7.50
N SER A 169 -4.09 17.72 8.73
CA SER A 169 -3.27 17.84 9.95
C SER A 169 -2.47 16.55 10.20
N MET A 170 -3.05 15.38 9.95
CA MET A 170 -2.36 14.09 10.00
C MET A 170 -1.21 14.03 8.97
N ILE A 171 -1.48 14.44 7.73
CA ILE A 171 -0.47 14.48 6.67
C ILE A 171 0.66 15.44 7.02
N ALA A 172 0.35 16.64 7.51
CA ALA A 172 1.35 17.64 7.89
C ALA A 172 2.31 17.09 8.98
N ARG A 173 1.76 16.51 10.05
CA ARG A 173 2.58 15.87 11.10
C ARG A 173 3.45 14.73 10.57
N SER A 174 2.91 13.96 9.62
CA SER A 174 3.68 12.88 8.98
C SER A 174 4.77 13.44 8.08
N ALA A 175 4.54 14.55 7.38
CA ALA A 175 5.53 15.22 6.55
C ALA A 175 6.69 15.78 7.40
N ASP A 176 6.38 16.38 8.55
CA ASP A 176 7.40 16.87 9.50
C ASP A 176 8.30 15.72 10.02
N ARG A 177 7.72 14.53 10.22
CA ARG A 177 8.44 13.38 10.79
C ARG A 177 9.19 12.56 9.75
N TYR A 178 8.58 12.26 8.61
CA TYR A 178 9.06 11.28 7.63
C TYR A 178 9.56 11.92 6.33
N GLY A 179 9.32 13.20 6.13
CA GLY A 179 9.60 13.91 4.88
C GLY A 179 8.52 13.67 3.82
N ILE A 180 8.19 14.71 3.06
CA ILE A 180 7.11 14.71 2.07
C ILE A 180 7.35 13.71 0.92
N GLY A 181 8.61 13.40 0.61
CA GLY A 181 8.98 12.48 -0.48
C GLY A 181 8.56 11.03 -0.25
N SER A 182 8.23 10.67 1.00
CA SER A 182 7.79 9.31 1.38
C SER A 182 6.28 9.21 1.57
N LEU A 183 5.52 10.25 1.25
CA LEU A 183 4.08 10.32 1.50
C LEU A 183 3.28 10.30 0.20
N GLY A 184 2.11 9.68 0.26
CA GLY A 184 1.14 9.63 -0.84
C GLY A 184 -0.30 9.57 -0.32
N ILE A 185 -1.25 9.59 -1.22
CA ILE A 185 -2.66 9.35 -0.92
C ILE A 185 -3.02 7.93 -1.38
N GLY A 186 -3.52 7.13 -0.45
CA GLY A 186 -4.00 5.78 -0.68
C GLY A 186 -5.45 5.68 -0.25
N SER A 187 -6.37 6.23 -1.05
CA SER A 187 -7.76 6.48 -0.65
C SER A 187 -8.51 5.24 -0.14
N ASP A 188 -8.13 4.06 -0.61
CA ASP A 188 -8.83 2.80 -0.31
C ASP A 188 -10.29 2.81 -0.80
N LEU A 189 -10.56 3.59 -1.84
CA LEU A 189 -11.88 3.67 -2.46
C LEU A 189 -12.13 2.44 -3.30
N CYS A 190 -13.26 1.78 -3.04
CA CYS A 190 -13.71 0.61 -3.77
C CYS A 190 -15.02 0.92 -4.51
N GLN A 191 -15.26 0.22 -5.59
CA GLN A 191 -16.56 0.23 -6.26
C GLN A 191 -17.66 -0.28 -5.30
N ASP A 192 -18.85 0.29 -5.39
CA ASP A 192 -20.05 -0.10 -4.63
C ASP A 192 -19.92 0.08 -3.09
N GLN A 193 -19.00 0.91 -2.62
CA GLN A 193 -18.96 1.31 -1.21
C GLN A 193 -20.12 2.26 -0.89
N PRO A 194 -20.76 2.12 0.29
CA PRO A 194 -21.81 3.05 0.70
C PRO A 194 -21.24 4.47 0.90
N ASP A 195 -22.05 5.50 0.69
CA ASP A 195 -21.67 6.91 0.78
C ASP A 195 -20.98 7.25 2.12
N SER A 196 -21.43 6.62 3.23
CA SER A 196 -20.82 6.79 4.55
C SER A 196 -19.34 6.38 4.64
N VAL A 197 -18.87 5.55 3.72
CA VAL A 197 -17.46 5.12 3.64
C VAL A 197 -16.63 6.06 2.78
N VAL A 198 -17.26 6.77 1.84
CA VAL A 198 -16.56 7.64 0.89
C VAL A 198 -16.80 9.14 1.14
N GLU A 199 -17.52 9.48 2.21
CA GLU A 199 -17.95 10.86 2.52
C GLU A 199 -16.81 11.87 2.49
N LEU A 200 -15.67 11.55 3.15
CA LEU A 200 -14.52 12.44 3.15
C LEU A 200 -13.92 12.66 1.76
N SER A 201 -13.97 11.65 0.89
CA SER A 201 -13.46 11.76 -0.47
C SER A 201 -14.44 12.44 -1.43
N LEU A 202 -15.73 12.50 -1.08
CA LEU A 202 -16.78 13.17 -1.86
C LEU A 202 -16.95 14.65 -1.49
N ILE A 203 -16.33 15.13 -0.41
CA ILE A 203 -16.54 16.48 0.14
C ILE A 203 -16.12 17.60 -0.83
N HIS A 204 -15.46 17.27 -1.92
CA HIS A 204 -14.94 18.19 -2.93
C HIS A 204 -15.34 17.86 -4.37
N ILE A 205 -16.34 17.01 -4.57
CA ILE A 205 -16.88 16.71 -5.91
C ILE A 205 -18.11 17.57 -6.22
#